data_27bcabf078a0a463b896c36cc375577f
#
_entry.id   27bcabf078a0a463b896c36cc375577f
#
_cell.length_a   1.000
_cell.length_b   1.000
_cell.length_c   1.000
_cell.angle_alpha   90.00
_cell.angle_beta   90.00
_cell.angle_gamma   90.00
#
_symmetry.space_group_name_H-M   'P 1'
#
loop_
_entity.id
_entity.type
_entity.pdbx_description
1 polymer ?
#
loop_
_entity_poly.entity_id
_entity_poly.type
_entity_poly.pdbx_seq_one_letter_code
_entity_poly.pdbx_strand_id
1 'polypeptide(L)'
;MFDTFNQLWKALAEEGVITHEEYVNTNFPQSYRTVEQFTAPFNDQENPVFMAGLRMEHVETRVVECPFALDFKEHKNPTRFAEEYIPTLRSWSEATFVSGLSPERSVTDKQKIVDTFYNNYQKLVEDNPEGHGMDYVHCYLILKKNG
;
A
#
# COMPACT_ATOMS: atom_id res chain seq x y z
N MET A 1 0.92 -8.31 -0.33
CA MET A 1 0.74 -7.27 0.72
C MET A 1 -0.72 -7.11 1.16
N PHE A 2 -1.65 -6.61 0.34
CA PHE A 2 -3.07 -6.42 0.76
C PHE A 2 -3.76 -7.71 1.20
N ASP A 3 -3.50 -8.82 0.52
CA ASP A 3 -4.02 -10.14 0.94
C ASP A 3 -3.51 -10.52 2.33
N THR A 4 -2.23 -10.23 2.61
CA THR A 4 -1.63 -10.47 3.94
C THR A 4 -2.24 -9.55 4.99
N PHE A 5 -2.47 -8.25 4.67
CA PHE A 5 -3.20 -7.35 5.54
C PHE A 5 -4.57 -7.90 5.90
N ASN A 6 -5.33 -8.31 4.89
CA ASN A 6 -6.66 -8.87 5.09
C ASN A 6 -6.62 -10.16 5.92
N GLN A 7 -5.70 -11.07 5.63
CA GLN A 7 -5.55 -12.34 6.35
C GLN A 7 -5.25 -12.11 7.84
N LEU A 8 -4.28 -11.26 8.15
CA LEU A 8 -3.88 -11.01 9.54
C LEU A 8 -4.93 -10.21 10.31
N TRP A 9 -5.59 -9.24 9.65
CA TRP A 9 -6.67 -8.46 10.28
C TRP A 9 -7.91 -9.32 10.55
N LYS A 10 -8.24 -10.23 9.62
CA LYS A 10 -9.29 -11.22 9.81
C LYS A 10 -8.98 -12.17 10.95
N ALA A 11 -7.73 -12.61 11.08
CA ALA A 11 -7.32 -13.47 12.19
C ALA A 11 -7.58 -12.80 13.55
N LEU A 12 -7.28 -11.50 13.69
CA LEU A 12 -7.59 -10.75 14.92
C LEU A 12 -9.11 -10.71 15.22
N ALA A 13 -9.95 -10.68 14.19
CA ALA A 13 -11.41 -10.77 14.39
C ALA A 13 -11.84 -12.18 14.81
N GLU A 14 -11.28 -13.22 14.23
CA GLU A 14 -11.54 -14.63 14.58
C GLU A 14 -11.07 -14.95 16.00
N GLU A 15 -10.00 -14.32 16.47
CA GLU A 15 -9.47 -14.42 17.83
C GLU A 15 -10.25 -13.54 18.85
N GLY A 16 -11.18 -12.71 18.39
CA GLY A 16 -11.97 -11.81 19.24
C GLY A 16 -11.21 -10.58 19.75
N VAL A 17 -10.04 -10.26 19.18
CA VAL A 17 -9.26 -9.05 19.52
C VAL A 17 -9.97 -7.80 18.96
N ILE A 18 -10.52 -7.93 17.76
CA ILE A 18 -11.41 -6.94 17.13
C ILE A 18 -12.76 -7.59 16.83
N THR A 19 -13.79 -6.76 16.66
CA THR A 19 -15.11 -7.26 16.26
C THR A 19 -15.16 -7.52 14.75
N HIS A 20 -16.14 -8.32 14.31
CA HIS A 20 -16.41 -8.49 12.89
C HIS A 20 -16.76 -7.16 12.19
N GLU A 21 -17.46 -6.26 12.87
CA GLU A 21 -17.80 -4.94 12.37
C GLU A 21 -16.54 -4.09 12.15
N GLU A 22 -15.60 -4.10 13.08
CA GLU A 22 -14.32 -3.41 12.95
C GLU A 22 -13.48 -3.98 11.79
N TYR A 23 -13.50 -5.30 11.60
CA TYR A 23 -12.87 -5.92 10.44
C TYR A 23 -13.47 -5.42 9.12
N VAL A 24 -14.80 -5.40 9.01
CA VAL A 24 -15.51 -4.97 7.79
C VAL A 24 -15.34 -3.46 7.53
N ASN A 25 -15.28 -2.65 8.59
CA ASN A 25 -15.10 -1.20 8.50
C ASN A 25 -13.67 -0.80 8.10
N THR A 26 -12.70 -1.71 8.24
CA THR A 26 -11.31 -1.45 7.82
C THR A 26 -11.18 -1.68 6.32
N ASN A 27 -11.20 -0.61 5.54
CA ASN A 27 -11.17 -0.69 4.09
C ASN A 27 -10.04 0.16 3.50
N PHE A 28 -9.31 -0.42 2.54
CA PHE A 28 -8.32 0.25 1.72
C PHE A 28 -8.92 0.57 0.35
N PRO A 29 -9.53 1.75 0.16
CA PRO A 29 -10.13 2.12 -1.12
C PRO A 29 -9.00 2.42 -2.12
N GLN A 30 -8.61 1.43 -2.89
CA GLN A 30 -7.56 1.57 -3.89
C GLN A 30 -8.14 1.37 -5.29
N SER A 31 -7.83 2.33 -6.17
CA SER A 31 -8.14 2.25 -7.58
C SER A 31 -6.86 2.48 -8.38
N TYR A 32 -6.36 1.42 -9.00
CA TYR A 32 -5.24 1.53 -9.92
C TYR A 32 -5.74 2.00 -11.28
N ARG A 33 -5.07 3.00 -11.84
CA ARG A 33 -5.39 3.51 -13.18
C ARG A 33 -4.60 2.77 -14.24
N THR A 34 -5.22 2.54 -15.39
CA THR A 34 -4.52 2.05 -16.58
C THR A 34 -3.74 3.18 -17.27
N VAL A 35 -2.84 2.82 -18.18
CA VAL A 35 -2.12 3.81 -19.01
C VAL A 35 -3.10 4.67 -19.79
N GLU A 36 -4.16 4.07 -20.35
CA GLU A 36 -5.20 4.77 -21.09
C GLU A 36 -5.91 5.81 -20.22
N GLN A 37 -6.21 5.47 -18.95
CA GLN A 37 -6.83 6.42 -18.02
C GLN A 37 -5.90 7.57 -17.64
N PHE A 38 -4.57 7.32 -17.53
CA PHE A 38 -3.60 8.38 -17.31
C PHE A 38 -3.44 9.30 -18.52
N THR A 39 -3.51 8.76 -19.74
CA THR A 39 -3.26 9.51 -20.96
C THR A 39 -4.50 10.18 -21.55
N ALA A 40 -5.71 9.72 -21.19
CA ALA A 40 -6.96 10.23 -21.71
C ALA A 40 -7.10 11.77 -21.66
N PRO A 41 -6.73 12.49 -20.56
CA PRO A 41 -6.86 13.94 -20.49
C PRO A 41 -6.01 14.71 -21.54
N PHE A 42 -4.95 14.08 -22.06
CA PHE A 42 -4.05 14.69 -23.04
C PHE A 42 -4.44 14.39 -24.49
N ASN A 43 -5.31 13.41 -24.71
CA ASN A 43 -5.80 12.97 -26.02
C ASN A 43 -7.17 13.55 -26.35
N ASP A 44 -7.94 13.96 -25.36
CA ASP A 44 -9.27 14.54 -25.49
C ASP A 44 -9.17 16.07 -25.69
N GLN A 45 -9.55 16.56 -26.88
CA GLN A 45 -9.44 17.97 -27.25
C GLN A 45 -10.39 18.88 -26.45
N GLU A 46 -11.46 18.32 -25.89
CA GLU A 46 -12.42 19.05 -25.03
C GLU A 46 -12.00 19.06 -23.56
N ASN A 47 -10.99 18.26 -23.19
CA ASN A 47 -10.51 18.20 -21.82
C ASN A 47 -9.79 19.50 -21.42
N PRO A 48 -10.06 20.05 -20.22
CA PRO A 48 -9.39 21.26 -19.73
C PRO A 48 -7.86 21.19 -19.74
N VAL A 49 -7.27 20.00 -19.56
CA VAL A 49 -5.82 19.77 -19.61
C VAL A 49 -5.30 20.02 -21.03
N PHE A 50 -5.99 19.48 -22.04
CA PHE A 50 -5.64 19.70 -23.46
C PHE A 50 -5.85 21.16 -23.85
N MET A 51 -6.99 21.76 -23.43
CA MET A 51 -7.30 23.17 -23.71
C MET A 51 -6.30 24.13 -23.05
N ALA A 52 -5.73 23.76 -21.89
CA ALA A 52 -4.66 24.52 -21.25
C ALA A 52 -3.30 24.40 -21.99
N GLY A 53 -3.23 23.70 -23.12
CA GLY A 53 -2.05 23.60 -23.96
C GLY A 53 -1.08 22.49 -23.55
N LEU A 54 -1.43 21.61 -22.61
CA LEU A 54 -0.60 20.45 -22.26
C LEU A 54 -0.72 19.36 -23.32
N ARG A 55 0.41 18.87 -23.78
CA ARG A 55 0.52 17.78 -24.76
C ARG A 55 1.44 16.70 -24.20
N MET A 56 1.04 15.46 -24.41
CA MET A 56 1.88 14.31 -24.04
C MET A 56 2.88 14.03 -25.16
N GLU A 57 4.16 14.02 -24.82
CA GLU A 57 5.24 13.67 -25.74
C GLU A 57 5.65 12.21 -25.61
N HIS A 58 5.59 11.67 -24.39
CA HIS A 58 6.00 10.29 -24.13
C HIS A 58 5.25 9.72 -22.93
N VAL A 59 5.00 8.41 -22.97
CA VAL A 59 4.48 7.63 -21.86
C VAL A 59 5.21 6.30 -21.79
N GLU A 60 5.62 5.91 -20.60
CA GLU A 60 6.18 4.58 -20.36
C GLU A 60 5.77 4.07 -18.97
N THR A 61 5.80 2.75 -18.79
CA THR A 61 5.62 2.12 -17.49
C THR A 61 6.90 1.44 -17.06
N ARG A 62 7.22 1.55 -15.77
CA ARG A 62 8.36 0.84 -15.15
C ARG A 62 7.93 0.22 -13.85
N VAL A 63 8.44 -0.98 -13.60
CA VAL A 63 8.37 -1.61 -12.28
C VAL A 63 9.58 -1.14 -11.47
N VAL A 64 9.30 -0.59 -10.30
CA VAL A 64 10.32 -0.27 -9.29
C VAL A 64 10.22 -1.35 -8.22
N GLU A 65 11.19 -2.24 -8.21
CA GLU A 65 11.24 -3.35 -7.26
C GLU A 65 11.40 -2.86 -5.83
N CYS A 66 10.84 -3.59 -4.89
CA CYS A 66 10.94 -3.31 -3.46
C CYS A 66 12.41 -3.38 -3.00
N PRO A 67 13.01 -2.30 -2.51
CA PRO A 67 14.42 -2.29 -2.12
C PRO A 67 14.73 -3.26 -0.97
N PHE A 68 13.78 -3.45 -0.06
CA PHE A 68 13.93 -4.40 1.05
C PHE A 68 13.93 -5.85 0.57
N ALA A 69 13.07 -6.17 -0.41
CA ALA A 69 13.04 -7.50 -1.02
C ALA A 69 14.31 -7.77 -1.85
N LEU A 70 14.86 -6.75 -2.51
CA LEU A 70 16.14 -6.86 -3.21
C LEU A 70 17.30 -7.11 -2.24
N ASP A 71 17.37 -6.34 -1.15
CA ASP A 71 18.36 -6.53 -0.09
C ASP A 71 18.28 -7.95 0.51
N PHE A 72 17.05 -8.44 0.76
CA PHE A 72 16.84 -9.80 1.22
C PHE A 72 17.31 -10.86 0.20
N LYS A 73 17.05 -10.65 -1.09
CA LYS A 73 17.54 -11.57 -2.14
C LYS A 73 19.06 -11.68 -2.13
N GLU A 74 19.77 -10.59 -1.82
CA GLU A 74 21.24 -10.54 -1.79
C GLU A 74 21.81 -11.10 -0.48
N HIS A 75 21.31 -10.63 0.66
CA HIS A 75 21.91 -10.90 1.97
C HIS A 75 21.30 -12.06 2.74
N LYS A 76 20.11 -12.53 2.35
CA LYS A 76 19.38 -13.65 2.97
C LYS A 76 19.16 -13.49 4.49
N ASN A 77 18.94 -12.27 4.95
CA ASN A 77 18.66 -11.96 6.35
C ASN A 77 17.18 -11.62 6.55
N PRO A 78 16.33 -12.58 6.98
CA PRO A 78 14.89 -12.38 7.12
C PRO A 78 14.51 -11.41 8.25
N THR A 79 15.26 -11.41 9.35
CA THR A 79 15.02 -10.50 10.47
C THR A 79 15.22 -9.05 10.03
N ARG A 80 16.36 -8.74 9.41
CA ARG A 80 16.63 -7.41 8.89
C ARG A 80 15.59 -7.00 7.86
N PHE A 81 15.20 -7.91 6.95
CA PHE A 81 14.16 -7.63 5.97
C PHE A 81 12.85 -7.23 6.65
N ALA A 82 12.39 -7.98 7.63
CA ALA A 82 11.16 -7.69 8.36
C ALA A 82 11.24 -6.37 9.13
N GLU A 83 12.36 -6.12 9.83
CA GLU A 83 12.60 -4.89 10.61
C GLU A 83 12.59 -3.61 9.76
N GLU A 84 13.01 -3.68 8.49
CA GLU A 84 13.04 -2.53 7.59
C GLU A 84 11.73 -2.41 6.78
N TYR A 85 11.13 -3.53 6.36
CA TYR A 85 9.95 -3.56 5.52
C TYR A 85 8.67 -3.20 6.28
N ILE A 86 8.44 -3.78 7.46
CA ILE A 86 7.19 -3.59 8.20
C ILE A 86 6.96 -2.15 8.66
N PRO A 87 7.94 -1.40 9.20
CA PRO A 87 7.75 0.01 9.51
C PRO A 87 7.38 0.86 8.30
N THR A 88 7.89 0.52 7.11
CA THR A 88 7.53 1.20 5.86
C THR A 88 6.05 0.97 5.51
N LEU A 89 5.54 -0.25 5.62
CA LEU A 89 4.12 -0.53 5.46
C LEU A 89 3.28 0.21 6.48
N ARG A 90 3.70 0.19 7.73
CA ARG A 90 3.01 0.85 8.84
C ARG A 90 2.86 2.34 8.60
N SER A 91 3.89 3.01 8.10
CA SER A 91 3.93 4.47 7.93
C SER A 91 2.76 5.06 7.12
N TRP A 92 2.21 4.31 6.16
CA TRP A 92 1.10 4.78 5.32
C TRP A 92 -0.22 4.04 5.57
N SER A 93 -0.20 2.86 6.18
CA SER A 93 -1.39 2.01 6.36
C SER A 93 -2.00 2.08 7.76
N GLU A 94 -1.24 2.47 8.80
CA GLU A 94 -1.69 2.49 10.20
C GLU A 94 -2.99 3.29 10.39
N ALA A 95 -3.09 4.46 9.77
CA ALA A 95 -4.27 5.31 9.90
C ALA A 95 -5.57 4.61 9.44
N THR A 96 -5.48 3.76 8.42
CA THR A 96 -6.63 2.98 7.93
C THR A 96 -7.08 1.95 8.96
N PHE A 97 -6.14 1.21 9.57
CA PHE A 97 -6.46 0.25 10.62
C PHE A 97 -7.06 0.93 11.86
N VAL A 98 -6.46 2.03 12.30
CA VAL A 98 -6.97 2.82 13.44
C VAL A 98 -8.38 3.34 13.17
N SER A 99 -8.66 3.81 11.94
CA SER A 99 -9.96 4.37 11.58
C SER A 99 -11.09 3.33 11.50
N GLY A 100 -10.76 2.07 11.20
CA GLY A 100 -11.72 0.96 11.18
C GLY A 100 -12.15 0.49 12.57
N LEU A 101 -11.37 0.80 13.62
CA LEU A 101 -11.69 0.42 14.99
C LEU A 101 -12.77 1.32 15.59
N SER A 102 -13.64 0.74 16.44
CA SER A 102 -14.74 1.43 17.10
C SER A 102 -14.30 2.75 17.75
N PRO A 103 -15.05 3.85 17.59
CA PRO A 103 -14.76 5.12 18.25
C PRO A 103 -14.82 5.02 19.78
N GLU A 104 -15.50 4.02 20.32
CA GLU A 104 -15.61 3.78 21.77
C GLU A 104 -14.34 3.20 22.39
N ARG A 105 -13.44 2.64 21.58
CA ARG A 105 -12.13 2.17 22.09
C ARG A 105 -11.24 3.34 22.46
N SER A 106 -10.52 3.19 23.58
CA SER A 106 -9.51 4.16 23.95
C SER A 106 -8.38 4.23 22.90
N VAL A 107 -7.70 5.39 22.82
CA VAL A 107 -6.51 5.55 21.95
C VAL A 107 -5.46 4.48 22.26
N THR A 108 -5.25 4.18 23.54
CA THR A 108 -4.29 3.16 23.97
C THR A 108 -4.68 1.76 23.52
N ASP A 109 -5.98 1.41 23.55
CA ASP A 109 -6.42 0.08 23.10
C ASP A 109 -6.29 -0.05 21.56
N LYS A 110 -6.66 1.00 20.82
CA LYS A 110 -6.44 1.02 19.36
C LYS A 110 -4.98 0.82 19.03
N GLN A 111 -4.08 1.53 19.72
CA GLN A 111 -2.65 1.41 19.49
C GLN A 111 -2.14 0.00 19.76
N LYS A 112 -2.55 -0.63 20.88
CA LYS A 112 -2.18 -2.01 21.20
C LYS A 112 -2.62 -3.01 20.13
N ILE A 113 -3.84 -2.85 19.60
CA ILE A 113 -4.37 -3.72 18.55
C ILE A 113 -3.52 -3.59 17.29
N VAL A 114 -3.22 -2.37 16.89
CA VAL A 114 -2.42 -2.08 15.70
C VAL A 114 -0.97 -2.54 15.87
N ASP A 115 -0.39 -2.36 17.07
CA ASP A 115 0.94 -2.90 17.40
C ASP A 115 0.96 -4.43 17.28
N THR A 116 -0.07 -5.11 17.81
CA THR A 116 -0.21 -6.57 17.70
C THR A 116 -0.28 -7.00 16.24
N PHE A 117 -1.04 -6.30 15.41
CA PHE A 117 -1.15 -6.58 13.98
C PHE A 117 0.20 -6.50 13.26
N TYR A 118 0.96 -5.40 13.44
CA TYR A 118 2.26 -5.25 12.77
C TYR A 118 3.32 -6.19 13.33
N ASN A 119 3.29 -6.51 14.63
CA ASN A 119 4.17 -7.51 15.21
C ASN A 119 3.92 -8.91 14.63
N ASN A 120 2.65 -9.28 14.45
CA ASN A 120 2.28 -10.53 13.80
C ASN A 120 2.75 -10.56 12.34
N TYR A 121 2.64 -9.43 11.63
CA TYR A 121 3.12 -9.34 10.25
C TYR A 121 4.64 -9.42 10.18
N GLN A 122 5.34 -8.73 11.07
CA GLN A 122 6.81 -8.81 11.15
C GLN A 122 7.27 -10.26 11.34
N LYS A 123 6.67 -10.95 12.32
CA LYS A 123 6.97 -12.35 12.56
C LYS A 123 6.67 -13.24 11.35
N LEU A 124 5.55 -13.02 10.67
CA LEU A 124 5.21 -13.76 9.46
C LEU A 124 6.29 -13.58 8.37
N VAL A 125 6.80 -12.37 8.18
CA VAL A 125 7.87 -12.08 7.20
C VAL A 125 9.20 -12.71 7.64
N GLU A 126 9.53 -12.68 8.92
CA GLU A 126 10.71 -13.36 9.46
C GLU A 126 10.68 -14.87 9.25
N ASP A 127 9.52 -15.49 9.51
CA ASP A 127 9.33 -16.95 9.38
C ASP A 127 9.21 -17.39 7.90
N ASN A 128 8.66 -16.52 7.03
CA ASN A 128 8.41 -16.83 5.61
C ASN A 128 8.73 -15.60 4.74
N PRO A 129 9.99 -15.24 4.55
CA PRO A 129 10.36 -13.98 3.88
C PRO A 129 10.08 -13.97 2.37
N GLU A 130 10.02 -15.14 1.74
CA GLU A 130 9.81 -15.24 0.29
C GLU A 130 8.41 -14.74 -0.11
N GLY A 131 8.33 -13.99 -1.19
CA GLY A 131 7.07 -13.47 -1.72
C GLY A 131 6.53 -12.21 -1.02
N HIS A 132 7.23 -11.71 0.02
CA HIS A 132 6.94 -10.41 0.59
C HIS A 132 7.72 -9.31 -0.15
N GLY A 133 7.09 -8.15 -0.25
CA GLY A 133 7.63 -6.98 -0.93
C GLY A 133 6.51 -6.05 -1.38
N MET A 134 6.89 -4.87 -1.83
CA MET A 134 5.98 -3.87 -2.36
C MET A 134 6.63 -3.22 -3.59
N ASP A 135 6.46 -3.87 -4.74
CA ASP A 135 6.86 -3.31 -6.01
C ASP A 135 5.87 -2.21 -6.43
N TYR A 136 6.38 -1.16 -7.05
CA TYR A 136 5.56 -0.10 -7.62
C TYR A 136 5.60 -0.16 -9.14
N VAL A 137 4.43 -0.12 -9.76
CA VAL A 137 4.31 0.10 -11.20
C VAL A 137 4.07 1.59 -11.42
N HIS A 138 5.07 2.29 -11.92
CA HIS A 138 5.00 3.72 -12.20
C HIS A 138 4.65 3.95 -13.67
N CYS A 139 3.75 4.90 -13.91
CA CYS A 139 3.49 5.45 -15.23
C CYS A 139 4.20 6.81 -15.34
N TYR A 140 5.22 6.91 -16.18
CA TYR A 140 5.97 8.15 -16.43
C TYR A 140 5.36 8.85 -17.64
N LEU A 141 5.04 10.13 -17.47
CA LEU A 141 4.50 10.99 -18.51
C LEU A 141 5.45 12.16 -18.75
N ILE A 142 5.90 12.35 -19.98
CA ILE A 142 6.62 13.56 -20.40
C ILE A 142 5.62 14.47 -21.08
N LEU A 143 5.43 15.64 -20.51
CA LEU A 143 4.46 16.63 -20.98
C LEU A 143 5.16 17.89 -21.47
N LYS A 144 4.66 18.46 -22.57
CA LYS A 144 5.03 19.76 -23.08
C LYS A 144 3.86 20.72 -22.95
N LYS A 145 4.15 21.96 -22.54
CA LYS A 145 3.18 23.03 -22.61
C LYS A 145 3.41 23.85 -23.87
N ASN A 146 2.44 23.85 -24.75
CA ASN A 146 2.38 24.76 -25.88
C ASN A 146 1.82 26.08 -25.37
N GLY A 147 2.54 27.17 -25.68
CA GLY A 147 2.15 28.51 -25.28
C GLY A 147 0.86 28.98 -25.93
#